data_dd17423c5aa73eb999461f12e4c025b0
#
_entry.id   dd17423c5aa73eb999461f12e4c025b0
#
_cell.length_a   1.000
_cell.length_b   1.000
_cell.length_c   1.000
_cell.angle_alpha   90.00
_cell.angle_beta   90.00
_cell.angle_gamma   90.00
#
_symmetry.space_group_name_H-M   'P 1'
#
loop_
_entity.id
_entity.type
_entity.pdbx_description
1 polymer ?
#
loop_
_entity_poly.entity_id
_entity_poly.type
_entity_poly.pdbx_seq_one_letter_code
_entity_poly.pdbx_strand_id
1 'polypeptide(L)'
;MTINYDGTVSFSKIHSMTDWMNSGELIDWNRQANVNAGAYTGKYGNAPDPDIDGDAYFGGVSQYPYLRPVFNAAFQFNADGTPVLRDATQYEKEVLGYADRVPVYNSANIPTTPWTDYVTRTSLTHNHQISLSAGTEKSSYICLWHIWIRNLR
;
A
#
# COMPACT_ATOMS: atom_id res chain seq x y z
N MET A 1 -57.31 -7.06 -1.37
CA MET A 1 -56.14 -6.46 -1.99
C MET A 1 -55.16 -6.16 -0.88
N THR A 2 -53.92 -6.68 -0.98
CA THR A 2 -52.84 -6.47 0.02
C THR A 2 -51.65 -5.91 -0.70
N ILE A 3 -51.02 -4.90 -0.09
CA ILE A 3 -49.79 -4.30 -0.59
C ILE A 3 -48.75 -4.50 0.48
N ASN A 4 -47.62 -5.11 0.12
CA ASN A 4 -46.47 -5.25 1.01
C ASN A 4 -45.28 -4.51 0.39
N TYR A 5 -44.53 -3.84 1.26
CA TYR A 5 -43.28 -3.20 0.91
C TYR A 5 -42.15 -3.70 1.82
N ASP A 6 -41.07 -4.16 1.20
CA ASP A 6 -39.86 -4.56 1.88
C ASP A 6 -38.70 -3.71 1.38
N GLY A 7 -37.97 -3.10 2.29
CA GLY A 7 -36.80 -2.29 2.00
C GLY A 7 -35.59 -2.76 2.79
N THR A 8 -34.47 -3.02 2.09
CA THR A 8 -33.20 -3.38 2.71
C THR A 8 -32.10 -2.44 2.29
N VAL A 9 -31.33 -1.94 3.23
CA VAL A 9 -30.13 -1.16 3.00
C VAL A 9 -28.96 -1.93 3.54
N SER A 10 -27.93 -2.17 2.70
CA SER A 10 -26.74 -2.87 3.12
C SER A 10 -25.49 -2.06 2.80
N PHE A 11 -24.54 -2.11 3.74
CA PHE A 11 -23.23 -1.51 3.61
C PHE A 11 -22.21 -2.64 3.53
N SER A 12 -21.36 -2.60 2.51
CA SER A 12 -20.25 -3.53 2.42
C SER A 12 -18.95 -2.77 2.23
N LYS A 13 -17.94 -3.14 3.02
CA LYS A 13 -16.60 -2.62 2.92
C LYS A 13 -15.65 -3.80 2.72
N ILE A 14 -14.77 -3.67 1.73
CA ILE A 14 -13.68 -4.63 1.57
C ILE A 14 -12.73 -4.41 2.73
N HIS A 15 -12.51 -5.44 3.52
CA HIS A 15 -11.46 -5.45 4.52
C HIS A 15 -10.22 -6.05 3.87
N SER A 16 -9.16 -5.24 3.71
CA SER A 16 -7.89 -5.77 3.24
C SER A 16 -7.38 -6.79 4.27
N MET A 17 -7.21 -8.03 3.82
CA MET A 17 -6.60 -9.09 4.63
C MET A 17 -5.10 -9.21 4.37
N THR A 18 -4.55 -8.42 3.45
CA THR A 18 -3.15 -8.43 3.06
C THR A 18 -2.48 -7.17 3.60
N ASP A 19 -1.50 -7.37 4.43
CA ASP A 19 -0.59 -6.32 4.86
C ASP A 19 0.49 -6.16 3.78
N TRP A 20 0.48 -5.02 3.10
CA TRP A 20 1.42 -4.72 2.02
C TRP A 20 2.65 -4.07 2.60
N MET A 21 3.81 -4.46 2.10
CA MET A 21 5.06 -3.78 2.42
C MET A 21 4.93 -2.29 2.14
N ASN A 22 5.41 -1.46 3.05
CA ASN A 22 5.60 -0.05 2.81
C ASN A 22 6.79 0.19 1.88
N SER A 23 6.95 1.44 1.40
CA SER A 23 8.03 1.77 0.46
C SER A 23 9.42 1.48 1.01
N GLY A 24 9.64 1.74 2.30
CA GLY A 24 10.91 1.48 2.95
C GLY A 24 11.21 -0.01 3.09
N GLU A 25 10.24 -0.80 3.51
CA GLU A 25 10.35 -2.26 3.61
C GLU A 25 10.64 -2.90 2.26
N LEU A 26 10.01 -2.40 1.19
CA LEU A 26 10.26 -2.90 -0.17
C LEU A 26 11.71 -2.63 -0.62
N ILE A 27 12.25 -1.46 -0.30
CA ILE A 27 13.65 -1.13 -0.61
C ILE A 27 14.60 -2.03 0.19
N ASP A 28 14.36 -2.19 1.48
CA ASP A 28 15.17 -3.05 2.35
C ASP A 28 15.14 -4.51 1.87
N TRP A 29 13.97 -5.00 1.48
CA TRP A 29 13.81 -6.35 0.94
C TRP A 29 14.58 -6.53 -0.38
N ASN A 30 14.45 -5.58 -1.32
CA ASN A 30 15.17 -5.62 -2.59
C ASN A 30 16.68 -5.56 -2.39
N ARG A 31 17.18 -4.68 -1.49
CA ARG A 31 18.60 -4.61 -1.16
C ARG A 31 19.09 -5.95 -0.62
N GLN A 32 18.36 -6.53 0.36
CA GLN A 32 18.72 -7.82 0.93
C GLN A 32 18.76 -8.95 -0.11
N ALA A 33 17.80 -8.95 -1.05
CA ALA A 33 17.78 -9.94 -2.13
C ALA A 33 19.03 -9.82 -3.02
N ASN A 34 19.46 -8.60 -3.34
CA ASN A 34 20.68 -8.36 -4.13
C ASN A 34 21.97 -8.67 -3.37
N VAL A 35 21.99 -8.39 -2.06
CA VAL A 35 23.10 -8.82 -1.18
C VAL A 35 23.22 -10.34 -1.17
N ASN A 36 22.12 -11.06 -1.01
CA ASN A 36 22.11 -12.52 -1.00
C ASN A 36 22.50 -13.11 -2.37
N ALA A 37 22.20 -12.42 -3.45
CA ALA A 37 22.62 -12.80 -4.80
C ALA A 37 24.08 -12.41 -5.14
N GLY A 38 24.80 -11.71 -4.24
CA GLY A 38 26.13 -11.18 -4.49
C GLY A 38 26.19 -10.07 -5.55
N ALA A 39 25.06 -9.45 -5.84
CA ALA A 39 24.93 -8.41 -6.87
C ALA A 39 24.96 -6.97 -6.31
N TYR A 40 24.96 -6.82 -5.00
CA TYR A 40 25.00 -5.50 -4.36
C TYR A 40 26.44 -4.99 -4.26
N THR A 41 26.71 -3.78 -4.76
CA THR A 41 28.05 -3.18 -4.86
C THR A 41 28.11 -1.79 -4.23
N GLY A 42 27.56 -1.65 -3.02
CA GLY A 42 27.52 -0.38 -2.29
C GLY A 42 28.90 0.05 -1.76
N LYS A 43 29.10 1.38 -1.61
CA LYS A 43 30.32 1.95 -1.02
C LYS A 43 30.51 1.55 0.44
N TYR A 44 29.43 1.21 1.11
CA TYR A 44 29.39 0.88 2.54
C TYR A 44 29.23 -0.61 2.80
N GLY A 45 29.71 -1.45 1.89
CA GLY A 45 29.49 -2.89 1.94
C GLY A 45 28.01 -3.20 1.62
N ASN A 46 27.40 -4.04 2.44
CA ASN A 46 25.98 -4.40 2.29
C ASN A 46 25.00 -3.39 2.94
N ALA A 47 25.53 -2.31 3.54
CA ALA A 47 24.72 -1.28 4.18
C ALA A 47 23.97 -0.41 3.16
N PRO A 48 22.88 0.26 3.58
CA PRO A 48 22.15 1.19 2.73
C PRO A 48 23.06 2.26 2.12
N ASP A 49 22.93 2.45 0.80
CA ASP A 49 23.72 3.41 0.04
C ASP A 49 22.79 4.37 -0.72
N PRO A 50 22.81 5.70 -0.40
CA PRO A 50 21.92 6.66 -1.05
C PRO A 50 22.17 6.83 -2.55
N ASP A 51 23.36 6.44 -3.05
CA ASP A 51 23.71 6.56 -4.45
C ASP A 51 23.19 5.38 -5.28
N ILE A 52 23.01 4.21 -4.66
CA ILE A 52 22.61 2.96 -5.35
C ILE A 52 21.16 2.61 -5.11
N ASP A 53 20.72 2.58 -3.86
CA ASP A 53 19.39 2.09 -3.49
C ASP A 53 18.27 2.92 -4.14
N GLY A 54 18.48 4.23 -4.28
CA GLY A 54 17.51 5.11 -4.93
C GLY A 54 17.29 4.78 -6.40
N ASP A 55 18.34 4.42 -7.11
CA ASP A 55 18.26 4.09 -8.53
C ASP A 55 17.81 2.65 -8.77
N ALA A 56 18.35 1.72 -8.00
CA ALA A 56 18.05 0.30 -8.18
C ALA A 56 16.66 -0.10 -7.67
N TYR A 57 16.18 0.52 -6.58
CA TYR A 57 15.02 0.00 -5.84
C TYR A 57 13.90 1.03 -5.62
N PHE A 58 14.14 2.30 -5.89
CA PHE A 58 13.15 3.36 -5.74
C PHE A 58 12.79 4.04 -7.06
N GLY A 59 12.76 3.29 -8.14
CA GLY A 59 12.25 3.74 -9.43
C GLY A 59 13.18 4.66 -10.22
N GLY A 60 14.50 4.60 -9.96
CA GLY A 60 15.47 5.36 -10.75
C GLY A 60 15.51 6.85 -10.38
N VAL A 61 15.93 7.14 -9.15
CA VAL A 61 16.02 8.51 -8.61
C VAL A 61 16.90 9.41 -9.47
N SER A 62 17.94 8.86 -10.13
CA SER A 62 18.78 9.60 -11.08
C SER A 62 18.03 9.97 -12.36
N GLN A 63 17.14 9.08 -12.84
CA GLN A 63 16.30 9.34 -13.99
C GLN A 63 15.13 10.28 -13.67
N TYR A 64 14.62 10.22 -12.43
CA TYR A 64 13.49 11.02 -11.95
C TYR A 64 13.91 11.87 -10.74
N PRO A 65 14.62 12.98 -10.92
CA PRO A 65 15.20 13.78 -9.83
C PRO A 65 14.19 14.24 -8.76
N TYR A 66 12.91 14.37 -9.12
CA TYR A 66 11.85 14.74 -8.17
C TYR A 66 11.56 13.65 -7.12
N LEU A 67 11.99 12.41 -7.35
CA LEU A 67 11.88 11.32 -6.37
C LEU A 67 13.02 11.35 -5.34
N ARG A 68 14.12 12.03 -5.62
CA ARG A 68 15.29 12.08 -4.74
C ARG A 68 14.98 12.60 -3.32
N PRO A 69 14.22 13.70 -3.14
CA PRO A 69 13.87 14.14 -1.80
C PRO A 69 13.05 13.11 -1.01
N VAL A 70 12.19 12.35 -1.70
CA VAL A 70 11.35 11.31 -1.09
C VAL A 70 12.21 10.16 -0.58
N PHE A 71 13.14 9.68 -1.40
CA PHE A 71 14.07 8.62 -1.02
C PHE A 71 15.09 9.09 0.04
N ASN A 72 15.65 10.29 -0.16
CA ASN A 72 16.63 10.87 0.76
C ASN A 72 16.06 11.12 2.17
N ALA A 73 14.73 11.14 2.34
CA ALA A 73 14.12 11.22 3.66
C ALA A 73 14.52 10.07 4.60
N ALA A 74 14.96 8.94 4.05
CA ALA A 74 15.49 7.83 4.83
C ALA A 74 16.89 8.08 5.40
N PHE A 75 17.63 9.03 4.87
CA PHE A 75 19.01 9.32 5.24
C PHE A 75 19.14 10.67 5.95
N GLN A 76 20.24 10.82 6.69
CA GLN A 76 20.65 12.12 7.19
C GLN A 76 21.82 12.64 6.35
N PHE A 77 21.75 13.91 5.96
CA PHE A 77 22.78 14.58 5.17
C PHE A 77 23.36 15.77 5.92
N ASN A 78 24.66 16.00 5.71
CA ASN A 78 25.34 17.21 6.11
C ASN A 78 24.93 18.39 5.20
N ALA A 79 25.34 19.61 5.60
CA ALA A 79 25.07 20.82 4.80
C ALA A 79 25.73 20.81 3.41
N ASP A 80 26.77 20.01 3.22
CA ASP A 80 27.48 19.82 1.94
C ASP A 80 26.85 18.74 1.04
N GLY A 81 25.74 18.11 1.49
CA GLY A 81 25.04 17.07 0.76
C GLY A 81 25.64 15.65 0.91
N THR A 82 26.68 15.49 1.72
CA THR A 82 27.20 14.15 2.02
C THR A 82 26.38 13.45 3.10
N PRO A 83 26.21 12.10 3.03
CA PRO A 83 25.49 11.38 4.07
C PRO A 83 26.22 11.46 5.42
N VAL A 84 25.46 11.62 6.49
CA VAL A 84 25.98 11.51 7.86
C VAL A 84 26.32 10.06 8.11
N LEU A 85 27.55 9.79 8.53
CA LEU A 85 28.03 8.43 8.80
C LEU A 85 28.07 8.17 10.31
N ARG A 86 27.70 6.95 10.70
CA ARG A 86 27.90 6.39 12.04
C ARG A 86 28.84 5.17 11.96
N ASP A 87 29.42 4.83 13.08
CA ASP A 87 30.17 3.58 13.18
C ASP A 87 29.18 2.40 13.14
N ALA A 88 29.53 1.38 12.37
CA ALA A 88 28.78 0.14 12.33
C ALA A 88 29.01 -0.68 13.60
N THR A 89 27.98 -1.32 14.11
CA THR A 89 28.10 -2.27 15.22
C THR A 89 28.89 -3.50 14.81
N GLN A 90 29.41 -4.24 15.79
CA GLN A 90 30.14 -5.49 15.49
C GLN A 90 29.27 -6.51 14.75
N TYR A 91 28.02 -6.64 15.15
CA TYR A 91 27.04 -7.48 14.45
C TYR A 91 26.85 -7.08 12.98
N GLU A 92 26.71 -5.79 12.70
CA GLU A 92 26.56 -5.27 11.33
C GLU A 92 27.78 -5.58 10.46
N LYS A 93 28.99 -5.49 11.03
CA LYS A 93 30.23 -5.81 10.31
C LYS A 93 30.39 -7.30 10.04
N GLU A 94 30.25 -8.12 11.07
CA GLU A 94 30.56 -9.54 11.00
C GLU A 94 29.45 -10.38 10.36
N VAL A 95 28.19 -10.02 10.59
CA VAL A 95 27.04 -10.82 10.14
C VAL A 95 26.41 -10.24 8.88
N LEU A 96 26.24 -8.92 8.82
CA LEU A 96 25.57 -8.26 7.68
C LEU A 96 26.56 -7.82 6.59
N GLY A 97 27.87 -7.82 6.85
CA GLY A 97 28.88 -7.43 5.88
C GLY A 97 28.93 -5.93 5.62
N TYR A 98 28.61 -5.11 6.63
CA TYR A 98 28.67 -3.65 6.53
C TYR A 98 30.12 -3.15 6.64
N ALA A 99 30.40 -2.01 6.03
CA ALA A 99 31.68 -1.32 6.24
C ALA A 99 31.79 -0.74 7.67
N ASP A 100 33.00 -0.30 8.07
CA ASP A 100 33.24 0.26 9.39
C ASP A 100 32.37 1.49 9.71
N ARG A 101 32.14 2.32 8.69
CA ARG A 101 31.28 3.48 8.77
C ARG A 101 30.15 3.40 7.75
N VAL A 102 28.93 3.60 8.18
CA VAL A 102 27.71 3.44 7.38
C VAL A 102 26.82 4.67 7.49
N PRO A 103 26.03 5.01 6.48
CA PRO A 103 25.08 6.10 6.53
C PRO A 103 24.05 5.90 7.65
N VAL A 104 23.63 6.99 8.28
CA VAL A 104 22.48 6.99 9.17
C VAL A 104 21.24 6.85 8.31
N TYR A 105 20.55 5.72 8.46
CA TYR A 105 19.43 5.30 7.63
C TYR A 105 18.24 4.84 8.46
N ASN A 106 17.03 5.23 8.05
CA ASN A 106 15.77 4.75 8.61
C ASN A 106 14.72 4.64 7.50
N SER A 107 14.41 3.43 7.07
CA SER A 107 13.43 3.15 6.02
C SER A 107 12.02 3.63 6.35
N ALA A 108 11.65 3.72 7.63
CA ALA A 108 10.35 4.20 8.06
C ALA A 108 10.07 5.68 7.70
N ASN A 109 11.13 6.45 7.41
CA ASN A 109 10.99 7.85 6.99
C ASN A 109 10.58 7.99 5.51
N ILE A 110 10.60 6.92 4.72
CA ILE A 110 10.20 6.97 3.32
C ILE A 110 8.68 7.02 3.24
N PRO A 111 8.10 8.09 2.64
CA PRO A 111 6.65 8.21 2.50
C PRO A 111 6.07 7.03 1.71
N THR A 112 4.98 6.48 2.21
CA THR A 112 4.24 5.41 1.55
C THR A 112 2.82 5.87 1.25
N THR A 113 2.37 5.65 0.02
CA THR A 113 0.98 5.93 -0.36
C THR A 113 0.12 4.70 -0.05
N PRO A 114 -0.90 4.83 0.82
CA PRO A 114 -1.80 3.73 1.16
C PRO A 114 -2.80 3.50 0.02
N TRP A 115 -2.36 2.85 -1.06
CA TRP A 115 -3.16 2.60 -2.27
C TRP A 115 -4.48 1.88 -1.99
N THR A 116 -4.49 1.03 -0.97
CA THR A 116 -5.70 0.32 -0.54
C THR A 116 -6.82 1.29 -0.14
N ASP A 117 -6.49 2.41 0.50
CA ASP A 117 -7.47 3.41 0.93
C ASP A 117 -8.06 4.18 -0.26
N TYR A 118 -7.30 4.30 -1.36
CA TYR A 118 -7.77 4.95 -2.58
C TYR A 118 -8.65 4.05 -3.45
N VAL A 119 -8.41 2.74 -3.44
CA VAL A 119 -9.15 1.79 -4.29
C VAL A 119 -10.30 1.09 -3.55
N THR A 120 -10.30 1.10 -2.20
CA THR A 120 -11.35 0.48 -1.41
C THR A 120 -12.30 1.55 -0.85
N ARG A 121 -13.58 1.28 -0.92
CA ARG A 121 -14.62 2.13 -0.34
C ARG A 121 -15.80 1.32 0.15
N THR A 122 -16.60 1.93 1.00
CA THR A 122 -17.87 1.36 1.42
C THR A 122 -18.87 1.44 0.28
N SER A 123 -19.38 0.29 -0.13
CA SER A 123 -20.48 0.20 -1.11
C SER A 123 -21.81 0.24 -0.38
N LEU A 124 -22.73 1.06 -0.88
CA LEU A 124 -24.09 1.11 -0.41
C LEU A 124 -24.99 0.42 -1.44
N THR A 125 -25.79 -0.53 -0.98
CA THR A 125 -26.76 -1.22 -1.79
C THR A 125 -28.15 -1.02 -1.20
N HIS A 126 -29.09 -0.59 -2.02
CA HIS A 126 -30.50 -0.48 -1.69
C HIS A 126 -31.27 -1.54 -2.46
N ASN A 127 -32.15 -2.23 -1.77
CA ASN A 127 -33.07 -3.20 -2.36
C ASN A 127 -34.49 -2.85 -1.90
N HIS A 128 -35.38 -2.62 -2.85
CA HIS A 128 -36.78 -2.27 -2.58
C HIS A 128 -37.67 -3.24 -3.36
N GLN A 129 -38.58 -3.85 -2.63
CA GLN A 129 -39.55 -4.79 -3.20
C GLN A 129 -40.95 -4.34 -2.85
N ILE A 130 -41.81 -4.22 -3.86
CA ILE A 130 -43.23 -3.98 -3.67
C ILE A 130 -43.98 -5.19 -4.22
N SER A 131 -44.83 -5.76 -3.40
CA SER A 131 -45.73 -6.83 -3.82
C SER A 131 -47.19 -6.40 -3.67
N LEU A 132 -47.96 -6.65 -4.73
CA LEU A 132 -49.39 -6.37 -4.77
C LEU A 132 -50.10 -7.68 -4.99
N SER A 133 -51.01 -8.04 -4.10
CA SER A 133 -51.89 -9.20 -4.30
C SER A 133 -53.37 -8.78 -4.30
N ALA A 134 -54.10 -9.24 -5.27
CA ALA A 134 -55.56 -9.01 -5.36
C ALA A 134 -56.21 -10.28 -5.89
N GLY A 135 -57.35 -10.62 -5.38
CA GLY A 135 -58.09 -11.80 -5.81
C GLY A 135 -59.59 -11.63 -5.67
N THR A 136 -60.32 -12.39 -6.47
CA THR A 136 -61.75 -12.62 -6.39
C THR A 136 -61.98 -14.12 -6.17
N GLU A 137 -63.20 -14.58 -5.91
CA GLU A 137 -63.53 -16.01 -5.75
C GLU A 137 -63.10 -16.89 -6.94
N LYS A 138 -62.92 -16.28 -8.12
CA LYS A 138 -62.59 -17.00 -9.38
C LYS A 138 -61.19 -16.74 -9.92
N SER A 139 -60.46 -15.71 -9.44
CA SER A 139 -59.13 -15.37 -9.94
C SER A 139 -58.29 -14.64 -8.89
N SER A 140 -56.97 -14.88 -8.87
CA SER A 140 -56.00 -14.20 -8.05
C SER A 140 -54.86 -13.64 -8.92
N TYR A 141 -54.39 -12.46 -8.59
CA TYR A 141 -53.29 -11.77 -9.25
C TYR A 141 -52.23 -11.39 -8.25
N ILE A 142 -50.94 -11.65 -8.56
CA ILE A 142 -49.79 -11.24 -7.80
C ILE A 142 -48.90 -10.45 -8.73
N CYS A 143 -48.58 -9.22 -8.36
CA CYS A 143 -47.62 -8.39 -9.08
C CYS A 143 -46.45 -8.09 -8.14
N LEU A 144 -45.22 -8.36 -8.61
CA LEU A 144 -43.98 -8.15 -7.90
C LEU A 144 -43.16 -7.12 -8.65
N TRP A 145 -42.75 -6.08 -7.93
CA TRP A 145 -41.84 -5.08 -8.45
C TRP A 145 -40.61 -5.02 -7.58
N HIS A 146 -39.43 -5.20 -8.20
CA HIS A 146 -38.16 -5.23 -7.52
C HIS A 146 -37.22 -4.17 -8.11
N ILE A 147 -36.71 -3.28 -7.29
CA ILE A 147 -35.71 -2.26 -7.66
C ILE A 147 -34.45 -2.53 -6.85
N TRP A 148 -33.35 -2.74 -7.56
CA TRP A 148 -32.05 -2.93 -6.96
C TRP A 148 -31.12 -1.79 -7.41
N ILE A 149 -30.62 -1.00 -6.47
CA ILE A 149 -29.71 0.11 -6.74
C ILE A 149 -28.39 -0.15 -6.01
N ARG A 150 -27.32 -0.22 -6.76
CA ARG A 150 -25.96 -0.32 -6.24
C ARG A 150 -25.19 0.94 -6.61
N ASN A 151 -24.66 1.64 -5.62
CA ASN A 151 -23.83 2.81 -5.87
C ASN A 151 -22.40 2.35 -6.19
N LEU A 152 -22.03 2.45 -7.47
CA LEU A 152 -20.73 2.02 -8.03
C LEU A 152 -19.83 3.22 -8.37
N ARG A 153 -19.88 4.31 -7.63
CA ARG A 153 -18.96 5.43 -7.88
C ARG A 153 -17.58 5.17 -7.33
#